data_d20f989640235048feb0107f3848cd5d
#
_entry.id   d20f989640235048feb0107f3848cd5d
#
_cell.length_a   1.000
_cell.length_b   1.000
_cell.length_c   1.000
_cell.angle_alpha   90.00
_cell.angle_beta   90.00
_cell.angle_gamma   90.00
#
_symmetry.space_group_name_H-M   'P 1'
#
loop_
_entity.id
_entity.type
_entity.pdbx_description
1 polymer ?
#
loop_
_entity_poly.entity_id
_entity_poly.type
_entity_poly.pdbx_seq_one_letter_code
_entity_poly.pdbx_strand_id
1 'polypeptide(L)' 'MNDITKREKDLLSFIIKFKQVNGFTPTVREMCKGICMGSRSTVISMLNHLEEKGYIEFKKRKERQPYIIKVCKFL' A
#
# COMPACT_ATOMS: atom_id res chain seq x y z
N MET A 1 6.99 -18.97 0.55
CA MET A 1 7.49 -18.30 -0.64
C MET A 1 6.64 -17.08 -0.95
N ASN A 2 7.27 -15.96 -1.30
CA ASN A 2 6.54 -14.71 -1.53
C ASN A 2 5.99 -14.66 -2.95
N ASP A 3 4.71 -14.37 -3.04
CA ASP A 3 4.04 -14.21 -4.33
C ASP A 3 4.09 -12.79 -4.84
N ILE A 4 4.82 -11.94 -4.14
CA ILE A 4 4.89 -10.51 -4.47
C ILE A 4 6.32 -10.12 -4.82
N THR A 5 6.43 -9.05 -5.61
CA THR A 5 7.74 -8.55 -6.04
C THR A 5 8.43 -7.82 -4.90
N LYS A 6 9.72 -7.56 -5.07
CA LYS A 6 10.49 -6.80 -4.10
C LYS A 6 9.89 -5.41 -3.89
N ARG A 7 9.45 -4.74 -4.97
CA ARG A 7 8.82 -3.44 -4.87
C ARG A 7 7.52 -3.49 -4.09
N GLU A 8 6.75 -4.54 -4.29
CA GLU A 8 5.51 -4.72 -3.54
C GLU A 8 5.78 -4.96 -2.08
N LYS A 9 6.84 -5.69 -1.76
CA LYS A 9 7.26 -5.86 -0.37
C LYS A 9 7.66 -4.53 0.25
N ASP A 10 8.40 -3.71 -0.49
CA ASP A 10 8.80 -2.39 -0.02
C ASP A 10 7.58 -1.53 0.28
N LEU A 11 6.60 -1.56 -0.61
CA LEU A 11 5.37 -0.81 -0.41
C LEU A 11 4.62 -1.31 0.83
N LEU A 12 4.48 -2.61 0.97
CA LEU A 12 3.79 -3.18 2.13
C LEU A 12 4.50 -2.82 3.42
N SER A 13 5.81 -2.93 3.45
CA SER A 13 6.61 -2.56 4.62
C SER A 13 6.45 -1.09 4.96
N PHE A 14 6.43 -0.23 3.95
CA PHE A 14 6.21 1.19 4.16
C PHE A 14 4.84 1.47 4.77
N ILE A 15 3.80 0.82 4.26
CA ILE A 15 2.45 0.98 4.78
C ILE A 15 2.37 0.57 6.23
N ILE A 16 2.94 -0.58 6.57
CA ILE A 16 2.93 -1.09 7.93
C ILE A 16 3.64 -0.12 8.87
N LYS A 17 4.82 0.30 8.50
CA LYS A 17 5.62 1.21 9.32
C LYS A 17 4.94 2.56 9.49
N PHE A 18 4.39 3.10 8.40
CA PHE A 18 3.70 4.37 8.44
C PHE A 18 2.52 4.31 9.39
N LYS A 19 1.75 3.22 9.32
CA LYS A 19 0.59 3.04 10.19
C LYS A 19 1.01 2.93 11.65
N GLN A 20 2.12 2.25 11.93
CA GLN A 20 2.61 2.13 13.29
C GLN A 20 3.03 3.47 13.87
N VAL A 21 3.65 4.31 13.06
CA VAL A 21 4.15 5.60 13.51
C VAL A 21 3.04 6.64 13.60
N ASN A 22 2.13 6.66 12.64
CA ASN A 22 1.15 7.72 12.52
C ASN A 22 -0.27 7.33 12.95
N GLY A 23 -0.54 6.05 13.10
CA GLY A 23 -1.85 5.57 13.51
C GLY A 23 -2.87 5.47 12.39
N PHE A 24 -2.49 5.80 11.16
CA PHE A 24 -3.35 5.69 10.00
C PHE A 24 -2.52 5.33 8.77
N THR A 25 -3.19 4.89 7.70
CA THR A 25 -2.48 4.47 6.50
C THR A 25 -2.08 5.66 5.64
N PRO A 26 -0.98 5.53 4.87
CA PRO A 26 -0.53 6.63 4.01
C PRO A 26 -1.46 6.82 2.81
N THR A 27 -1.43 8.03 2.26
CA THR A 27 -2.10 8.30 0.98
C THR A 27 -1.24 7.73 -0.15
N VAL A 28 -1.83 7.62 -1.34
CA VAL A 28 -1.08 7.15 -2.51
C VAL A 28 0.12 8.06 -2.79
N ARG A 29 -0.07 9.37 -2.60
CA ARG A 29 1.03 10.32 -2.78
C ARG A 29 2.18 10.05 -1.81
N GLU A 30 1.85 9.77 -0.57
CA GLU A 30 2.87 9.45 0.44
C GLU A 30 3.56 8.13 0.13
N MET A 31 2.82 7.16 -0.38
CA MET A 31 3.41 5.91 -0.81
C MET A 31 4.39 6.12 -1.95
N CYS A 32 4.05 6.95 -2.92
CA CYS A 32 4.94 7.26 -4.03
C CYS A 32 6.26 7.86 -3.53
N LYS A 33 6.18 8.77 -2.57
CA LYS A 33 7.36 9.36 -1.98
C LYS A 33 8.16 8.36 -1.16
N GLY A 34 7.47 7.54 -0.40
CA GLY A 34 8.11 6.60 0.51
C GLY A 34 8.90 5.52 -0.17
N ILE A 35 8.46 5.06 -1.34
CA ILE A 35 9.16 4.03 -2.09
C ILE A 35 9.80 4.56 -3.36
N CYS A 36 9.90 5.88 -3.49
CA CYS A 36 10.56 6.54 -4.63
C CYS A 36 9.94 6.15 -5.97
N MET A 37 8.62 6.08 -6.02
CA MET A 37 7.90 5.82 -7.27
C MET A 37 7.41 7.11 -7.88
N GLY A 38 7.61 7.24 -9.18
CA GLY A 38 7.19 8.44 -9.90
C GLY A 38 5.76 8.42 -10.39
N SER A 39 5.05 7.30 -10.26
CA SER A 39 3.73 7.14 -10.86
C SER A 39 2.73 6.59 -9.84
N ARG A 40 1.61 7.32 -9.71
CA ARG A 40 0.50 6.86 -8.87
C ARG A 40 -0.14 5.59 -9.42
N SER A 41 -0.24 5.50 -10.75
CA SER A 41 -0.83 4.33 -11.39
C SER A 41 -0.08 3.06 -11.03
N THR A 42 1.24 3.15 -10.99
CA THR A 42 2.07 2.02 -10.60
C THR A 42 1.80 1.60 -9.17
N VAL A 43 1.71 2.58 -8.26
CA VAL A 43 1.43 2.29 -6.85
C VAL A 43 0.05 1.65 -6.71
N ILE A 44 -0.95 2.16 -7.41
CA ILE A 44 -2.30 1.60 -7.35
C ILE A 44 -2.32 0.17 -7.88
N SER A 45 -1.59 -0.09 -8.97
CA SER A 45 -1.46 -1.45 -9.49
C SER A 45 -0.83 -2.39 -8.48
N MET A 46 0.18 -1.91 -7.77
CA MET A 46 0.84 -2.69 -6.72
C MET A 46 -0.11 -2.99 -5.56
N LEU A 47 -0.91 -2.00 -5.18
CA LEU A 47 -1.91 -2.18 -4.13
C LEU A 47 -2.95 -3.22 -4.53
N ASN A 48 -3.43 -3.16 -5.76
CA ASN A 48 -4.38 -4.14 -6.26
C ASN A 48 -3.78 -5.54 -6.25
N HIS A 49 -2.52 -5.67 -6.60
CA HIS A 49 -1.84 -6.96 -6.60
C HIS A 49 -1.68 -7.50 -5.19
N LEU A 50 -1.32 -6.63 -4.25
CA LEU A 50 -1.22 -7.02 -2.84
C LEU A 50 -2.58 -7.49 -2.30
N GLU A 51 -3.65 -6.82 -2.72
CA GLU A 51 -4.99 -7.22 -2.33
C GLU A 51 -5.34 -8.59 -2.90
N GLU A 52 -5.04 -8.83 -4.17
CA GLU A 52 -5.28 -10.13 -4.80
C GLU A 52 -4.55 -11.25 -4.07
N LYS A 53 -3.38 -10.98 -3.57
CA LYS A 53 -2.57 -11.98 -2.86
C LYS A 53 -2.97 -12.11 -1.38
N GLY A 54 -3.91 -11.30 -0.93
CA GLY A 54 -4.42 -11.39 0.42
C GLY A 54 -3.58 -10.70 1.48
N TYR A 55 -2.64 -9.86 1.09
CA TYR A 55 -1.81 -9.13 2.05
C TYR A 55 -2.53 -7.92 2.63
N ILE A 56 -3.38 -7.27 1.83
CA ILE A 56 -4.12 -6.10 2.28
C ILE A 56 -5.56 -6.15 1.79
N GLU A 57 -6.42 -5.36 2.43
CA GLU A 57 -7.72 -4.99 1.90
C GLU A 57 -7.64 -3.54 1.50
N PHE A 58 -7.87 -3.27 0.23
CA PHE A 58 -7.72 -1.96 -0.34
C PHE A 58 -9.07 -1.49 -0.85
N LYS A 59 -9.68 -0.54 -0.15
CA LYS A 59 -10.99 -0.03 -0.53
C LYS A 59 -10.89 1.39 -1.03
N LYS A 60 -11.40 1.61 -2.23
CA LYS A 60 -11.52 2.95 -2.77
C LYS A 60 -12.68 3.66 -2.10
N ARG A 61 -12.42 4.83 -1.58
CA ARG A 61 -13.48 5.70 -1.15
C ARG A 61 -13.87 6.62 -2.30
N LYS A 62 -15.13 6.99 -2.32
CA LYS A 62 -15.60 7.98 -3.29
C LYS A 62 -15.01 9.34 -2.95
N GLU A 63 -14.66 10.06 -4.00
CA GLU A 63 -14.21 11.44 -3.91
C GLU A 63 -12.83 11.59 -3.25
N ARG A 64 -12.65 12.63 -2.47
CA ARG A 64 -11.34 13.11 -2.05
C ARG A 64 -10.76 12.41 -0.85
N GLN A 65 -11.41 11.39 -0.35
CA GLN A 65 -10.94 10.75 0.86
C GLN A 65 -9.82 9.77 0.56
N PRO A 66 -8.85 9.65 1.46
CA PRO A 66 -7.78 8.68 1.28
C PRO A 66 -8.34 7.26 1.27
N TYR A 67 -7.63 6.39 0.56
CA TYR A 67 -8.00 4.99 0.52
C TYR A 67 -7.88 4.36 1.89
N ILE A 68 -8.78 3.43 2.20
CA ILE A 68 -8.70 2.67 3.41
C ILE A 68 -7.93 1.39 3.10
N ILE A 69 -6.83 1.17 3.80
CA ILE A 69 -6.01 -0.01 3.62
C ILE A 69 -5.94 -0.74 4.95
N LYS A 70 -6.35 -2.00 4.93
CA LYS A 70 -6.24 -2.86 6.09
C LYS A 70 -5.17 -3.91 5.79
N VAL A 71 -4.19 -4.02 6.64
CA VAL A 71 -3.13 -5.00 6.47
C VAL A 71 -3.59 -6.33 7.05
N CYS A 72 -3.65 -7.36 6.19
CA CYS A 72 -4.09 -8.69 6.57
C CYS A 72 -2.94 -9.62 6.89
N LYS A 73 -1.82 -9.46 6.18
CA LYS A 73 -0.62 -10.26 6.39
C LYS A 73 0.59 -9.35 6.52
N PHE A 74 1.44 -9.71 7.44
CA PHE A 74 2.73 -9.03 7.63
C PHE A 74 3.85 -9.87 7.02
N LEU A 75 4.87 -9.21 6.55
CA LEU A 75 6.04 -9.90 6.01
C LEU A 75 6.86 -10.56 7.11
#